data_dbdd01ca4ad20c4f230600637c438712
#
_entry.id   dbdd01ca4ad20c4f230600637c438712
#
_cell.length_a   1.000
_cell.length_b   1.000
_cell.length_c   1.000
_cell.angle_alpha   90.00
_cell.angle_beta   90.00
_cell.angle_gamma   90.00
#
_symmetry.space_group_name_H-M   'P 1'
#
loop_
_entity.id
_entity.type
_entity.pdbx_description
1 polymer ?
#
loop_
_entity_poly.entity_id
_entity_poly.type
_entity_poly.pdbx_seq_one_letter_code
_entity_poly.pdbx_strand_id
1 'polypeptide(L)'
;RLTLANDAVVEVLPIDYPEPDDRAFRAAELPLELAPPGLDAGEGLEAIFALAPTGAVVCPAASIELPNTPGYAPGTTVDILVHGTDVEEQWVAYGGWRTVATGRVDATGERIETVEGGLPVISDVGVRAR
;
A
#
# COMPACT_ATOMS: atom_id res chain seq x y z
N ARG A 1 -9.84 9.29 7.53
CA ARG A 1 -9.03 9.54 6.34
C ARG A 1 -7.76 10.28 6.74
N LEU A 2 -6.63 9.74 6.36
CA LEU A 2 -5.31 10.30 6.64
C LEU A 2 -4.61 10.60 5.32
N THR A 3 -4.19 11.85 5.13
CA THR A 3 -3.33 12.23 4.00
C THR A 3 -1.89 12.24 4.48
N LEU A 4 -1.04 11.52 3.79
CA LEU A 4 0.36 11.32 4.12
C LEU A 4 1.26 12.28 3.32
N ALA A 5 2.53 12.39 3.70
CA ALA A 5 3.45 13.41 3.18
C ALA A 5 3.70 13.37 1.67
N ASN A 6 3.44 12.24 1.01
CA ASN A 6 3.58 12.08 -0.45
C ASN A 6 2.21 12.08 -1.17
N ASP A 7 1.21 12.74 -0.58
CA ASP A 7 -0.17 12.76 -1.07
C ASP A 7 -0.89 11.40 -1.09
N ALA A 8 -0.29 10.34 -0.58
CA ALA A 8 -1.00 9.10 -0.35
C ALA A 8 -2.08 9.32 0.72
N VAL A 9 -3.24 8.73 0.52
CA VAL A 9 -4.36 8.81 1.44
C VAL A 9 -4.71 7.41 1.92
N VAL A 10 -4.76 7.24 3.24
CA VAL A 10 -5.20 6.00 3.86
C VAL A 10 -6.51 6.26 4.58
N GLU A 11 -7.54 5.53 4.21
CA GLU A 11 -8.81 5.54 4.89
C GLU A 11 -8.85 4.39 5.90
N VAL A 12 -8.84 4.75 7.19
CA VAL A 12 -8.94 3.78 8.28
C VAL A 12 -10.16 4.12 9.13
N LEU A 13 -10.81 3.10 9.65
CA LEU A 13 -11.82 3.28 10.69
C LEU A 13 -11.14 3.73 11.99
N PRO A 14 -11.90 4.28 12.96
CA PRO A 14 -11.32 4.66 14.24
C PRO A 14 -10.54 3.50 14.85
N ILE A 15 -9.28 3.75 15.17
CA ILE A 15 -8.36 2.76 15.74
C ILE A 15 -7.97 3.28 17.12
N ASP A 16 -8.06 2.41 18.12
CA ASP A 16 -7.50 2.68 19.43
C ASP A 16 -6.02 2.28 19.44
N TYR A 17 -5.17 3.26 19.68
CA TYR A 17 -3.75 3.04 19.89
C TYR A 17 -3.42 3.16 21.38
N PRO A 18 -2.62 2.23 21.92
CA PRO A 18 -2.25 2.29 23.33
C PRO A 18 -1.41 3.53 23.67
N GLU A 19 -0.57 3.98 22.72
CA GLU A 19 0.28 5.14 22.90
C GLU A 19 0.02 6.20 21.80
N PRO A 20 0.03 7.51 22.16
CA PRO A 20 -0.19 8.58 21.17
C PRO A 20 0.81 8.60 20.03
N ASP A 21 2.05 8.22 20.27
CA ASP A 21 3.12 8.22 19.26
C ASP A 21 2.92 7.14 18.19
N ASP A 22 2.19 6.08 18.50
CA ASP A 22 1.83 5.02 17.56
C ASP A 22 0.86 5.48 16.48
N ARG A 23 0.30 6.68 16.61
CA ARG A 23 -0.63 7.29 15.65
C ARG A 23 0.06 8.02 14.50
N ALA A 24 1.38 8.08 14.51
CA ALA A 24 2.14 8.82 13.49
C ALA A 24 2.25 8.03 12.19
N PHE A 25 1.22 8.06 11.36
CA PHE A 25 1.27 7.49 10.02
C PHE A 25 2.18 8.32 9.11
N ARG A 26 3.01 7.64 8.35
CA ARG A 26 3.95 8.24 7.40
C ARG A 26 3.95 7.44 6.11
N ALA A 27 4.25 8.12 5.01
CA ALA A 27 4.48 7.48 3.73
C ALA A 27 5.61 8.17 2.98
N ALA A 28 6.35 7.39 2.22
CA ALA A 28 7.35 7.87 1.27
C ALA A 28 7.35 6.96 0.05
N GLU A 29 7.44 7.53 -1.13
CA GLU A 29 7.71 6.74 -2.33
C GLU A 29 9.16 6.31 -2.33
N LEU A 30 9.41 5.03 -2.62
CA LEU A 30 10.75 4.47 -2.73
C LEU A 30 11.12 4.32 -4.21
N PRO A 31 12.37 4.69 -4.58
CA PRO A 31 12.91 4.28 -5.87
C PRO A 31 12.85 2.75 -6.01
N LEU A 32 12.48 2.27 -7.20
CA LEU A 32 12.31 0.82 -7.45
C LEU A 32 13.59 0.02 -7.18
N GLU A 33 14.76 0.60 -7.40
CA GLU A 33 16.06 -0.03 -7.11
C GLU A 33 16.31 -0.22 -5.60
N LEU A 34 15.56 0.48 -4.74
CA LEU A 34 15.63 0.33 -3.29
C LEU A 34 14.50 -0.55 -2.75
N ALA A 35 13.74 -1.20 -3.63
CA ALA A 35 12.67 -2.09 -3.23
C ALA A 35 13.17 -3.18 -2.28
N PRO A 36 12.42 -3.52 -1.23
CA PRO A 36 12.74 -4.67 -0.41
C PRO A 36 12.82 -5.92 -1.29
N PRO A 37 13.85 -6.75 -1.13
CA PRO A 37 13.92 -8.01 -1.86
C PRO A 37 12.73 -8.87 -1.48
N GLY A 38 12.03 -9.38 -2.47
CA GLY A 38 10.94 -10.33 -2.29
C GLY A 38 11.41 -11.74 -2.61
N LEU A 39 10.77 -12.73 -1.99
CA LEU A 39 10.95 -14.14 -2.36
C LEU A 39 10.44 -14.38 -3.78
N ASP A 40 9.42 -13.64 -4.16
CA ASP A 40 8.82 -13.65 -5.49
C ASP A 40 9.43 -12.53 -6.32
N ALA A 41 10.73 -12.65 -6.58
CA ALA A 41 11.47 -11.65 -7.33
C ALA A 41 10.77 -11.32 -8.65
N GLY A 42 10.59 -10.06 -8.94
CA GLY A 42 10.07 -9.60 -10.21
C GLY A 42 8.54 -9.59 -10.31
N GLU A 43 7.85 -9.36 -9.22
CA GLU A 43 6.39 -9.13 -9.23
C GLU A 43 5.95 -8.04 -10.24
N GLY A 44 6.89 -7.43 -10.93
CA GLY A 44 6.61 -6.42 -11.93
C GLY A 44 6.10 -5.13 -11.33
N LEU A 45 6.51 -4.80 -10.12
CA LEU A 45 6.13 -3.57 -9.45
C LEU A 45 6.63 -2.36 -10.22
N GLU A 46 5.76 -1.38 -10.38
CA GLU A 46 6.03 -0.15 -11.13
C GLU A 46 6.14 1.08 -10.24
N ALA A 47 5.68 1.00 -9.00
CA ALA A 47 5.94 1.96 -7.94
C ALA A 47 5.84 1.27 -6.58
N ILE A 48 6.56 1.79 -5.58
CA ILE A 48 6.57 1.29 -4.21
C ILE A 48 6.45 2.47 -3.26
N PHE A 49 5.61 2.30 -2.24
CA PHE A 49 5.36 3.27 -1.19
C PHE A 49 5.63 2.62 0.16
N ALA A 50 6.57 3.17 0.90
CA ALA A 50 6.81 2.77 2.28
C ALA A 50 5.78 3.44 3.20
N LEU A 51 5.06 2.65 3.97
CA LEU A 51 4.09 3.12 4.95
C LEU A 51 4.55 2.76 6.36
N ALA A 52 4.32 3.65 7.29
CA ALA A 52 4.60 3.44 8.72
C ALA A 52 3.36 3.82 9.56
N PRO A 53 3.18 3.23 10.75
CA PRO A 53 4.05 2.25 11.40
C PRO A 53 3.94 0.86 10.77
N THR A 54 5.08 0.27 10.44
CA THR A 54 5.12 -1.06 9.81
C THR A 54 4.62 -2.14 10.75
N GLY A 55 3.79 -3.05 10.23
CA GLY A 55 3.24 -4.16 10.99
C GLY A 55 1.94 -3.84 11.73
N ALA A 56 1.44 -2.62 11.67
CA ALA A 56 0.16 -2.28 12.28
C ALA A 56 -0.98 -3.01 11.55
N VAL A 57 -1.71 -3.83 12.27
CA VAL A 57 -2.86 -4.59 11.74
C VAL A 57 -4.07 -3.66 11.63
N VAL A 58 -4.77 -3.73 10.50
CA VAL A 58 -5.94 -2.92 10.21
C VAL A 58 -7.15 -3.82 9.96
N CYS A 59 -8.17 -3.68 10.80
CA CYS A 59 -9.38 -4.48 10.69
C CYS A 59 -10.62 -3.58 10.89
N PRO A 60 -11.54 -3.55 9.91
CA PRO A 60 -11.45 -4.15 8.59
C PRO A 60 -10.32 -3.55 7.75
N ALA A 61 -9.94 -4.25 6.67
CA ALA A 61 -8.88 -3.80 5.77
C ALA A 61 -9.16 -2.37 5.25
N ALA A 62 -8.11 -1.54 5.22
CA ALA A 62 -8.23 -0.13 4.89
C ALA A 62 -8.20 0.12 3.38
N SER A 63 -9.06 1.00 2.89
CA SER A 63 -8.91 1.58 1.56
C SER A 63 -7.72 2.52 1.51
N ILE A 64 -7.04 2.55 0.38
CA ILE A 64 -5.91 3.45 0.15
C ILE A 64 -6.08 4.19 -1.17
N GLU A 65 -5.65 5.43 -1.21
CA GLU A 65 -5.46 6.21 -2.42
C GLU A 65 -3.97 6.50 -2.57
N LEU A 66 -3.42 6.22 -3.73
CA LEU A 66 -2.01 6.44 -4.03
C LEU A 66 -1.85 7.42 -5.20
N PRO A 67 -0.78 8.22 -5.23
CA PRO A 67 -0.48 9.01 -6.42
C PRO A 67 -0.17 8.08 -7.60
N ASN A 68 -0.64 8.44 -8.79
CA ASN A 68 -0.39 7.69 -10.02
C ASN A 68 0.99 8.03 -10.61
N THR A 69 2.05 7.77 -9.86
CA THR A 69 3.43 8.06 -10.28
C THR A 69 3.89 7.25 -11.50
N PRO A 70 3.42 6.01 -11.71
CA PRO A 70 3.71 5.31 -12.96
C PRO A 70 3.07 5.94 -14.21
N GLY A 71 2.09 6.82 -14.06
CA GLY A 71 1.45 7.51 -15.17
C GLY A 71 0.49 6.64 -15.98
N TYR A 72 -0.21 5.72 -15.35
CA TYR A 72 -1.23 4.91 -16.01
C TYR A 72 -2.37 5.77 -16.54
N ALA A 73 -2.97 5.35 -17.64
CA ALA A 73 -4.13 6.02 -18.19
C ALA A 73 -5.35 5.93 -17.25
N PRO A 74 -6.22 6.95 -17.24
CA PRO A 74 -7.47 6.90 -16.48
C PRO A 74 -8.26 5.62 -16.73
N GLY A 75 -8.81 5.04 -15.68
CA GLY A 75 -9.57 3.79 -15.75
C GLY A 75 -8.74 2.51 -15.74
N THR A 76 -7.41 2.61 -15.80
CA THR A 76 -6.53 1.43 -15.70
C THR A 76 -6.76 0.70 -14.37
N THR A 77 -6.93 -0.62 -14.45
CA THR A 77 -6.99 -1.49 -13.28
C THR A 77 -5.58 -1.81 -12.81
N VAL A 78 -5.37 -1.68 -11.51
CA VAL A 78 -4.05 -1.82 -10.88
C VAL A 78 -4.13 -2.84 -9.75
N ASP A 79 -3.16 -3.73 -9.67
CA ASP A 79 -2.98 -4.57 -8.49
C ASP A 79 -2.24 -3.78 -7.41
N ILE A 80 -2.74 -3.85 -6.19
CA ILE A 80 -2.13 -3.27 -4.99
C ILE A 80 -1.62 -4.43 -4.13
N LEU A 81 -0.31 -4.45 -3.90
CA LEU A 81 0.37 -5.52 -3.18
C LEU A 81 0.97 -4.98 -1.88
N VAL A 82 1.09 -5.86 -0.89
CA VAL A 82 1.83 -5.57 0.35
C VAL A 82 3.03 -6.48 0.47
N HIS A 83 4.07 -5.96 1.13
CA HIS A 83 5.29 -6.70 1.44
C HIS A 83 5.19 -7.32 2.84
N GLY A 84 5.55 -8.59 2.96
CA GLY A 84 5.59 -9.32 4.23
C GLY A 84 6.81 -8.95 5.04
N THR A 85 6.59 -8.36 6.22
CA THR A 85 7.64 -7.89 7.13
C THR A 85 7.71 -8.66 8.43
N ASP A 86 6.73 -9.54 8.69
CA ASP A 86 6.65 -10.34 9.91
C ASP A 86 6.50 -11.82 9.55
N VAL A 87 7.22 -12.68 10.23
CA VAL A 87 7.17 -14.13 10.04
C VAL A 87 5.82 -14.72 10.49
N GLU A 88 5.08 -14.03 11.33
CA GLU A 88 3.77 -14.43 11.83
C GLU A 88 2.61 -13.86 11.00
N GLU A 89 2.90 -13.06 9.98
CA GLU A 89 1.86 -12.51 9.12
C GLU A 89 1.08 -13.60 8.40
N GLN A 90 -0.26 -13.48 8.45
CA GLN A 90 -1.16 -14.43 7.84
C GLN A 90 -1.52 -14.06 6.38
N TRP A 91 -1.28 -12.82 5.98
CA TRP A 91 -1.71 -12.28 4.70
C TRP A 91 -0.69 -12.47 3.59
N VAL A 92 0.59 -12.50 3.96
CA VAL A 92 1.70 -12.59 3.01
C VAL A 92 2.90 -13.26 3.67
N ALA A 93 3.62 -14.09 2.92
CA ALA A 93 4.84 -14.73 3.42
C ALA A 93 5.91 -13.67 3.71
N TYR A 94 6.68 -13.88 4.79
CA TYR A 94 7.82 -13.03 5.13
C TYR A 94 8.74 -12.81 3.92
N GLY A 95 9.02 -11.55 3.61
CA GLY A 95 9.81 -11.15 2.45
C GLY A 95 9.12 -11.30 1.10
N GLY A 96 7.89 -11.80 1.05
CA GLY A 96 7.11 -11.91 -0.19
C GLY A 96 6.23 -10.69 -0.47
N TRP A 97 5.65 -10.67 -1.66
CA TRP A 97 4.63 -9.70 -2.07
C TRP A 97 3.32 -10.42 -2.36
N ARG A 98 2.21 -9.83 -1.96
CA ARG A 98 0.88 -10.39 -2.23
C ARG A 98 -0.10 -9.29 -2.60
N THR A 99 -0.88 -9.54 -3.65
CA THR A 99 -2.03 -8.70 -4.00
C THR A 99 -3.09 -8.78 -2.91
N VAL A 100 -3.45 -7.64 -2.34
CA VAL A 100 -4.45 -7.52 -1.28
C VAL A 100 -5.64 -6.66 -1.70
N ALA A 101 -5.47 -5.86 -2.74
CA ALA A 101 -6.51 -4.98 -3.23
C ALA A 101 -6.40 -4.78 -4.74
N THR A 102 -7.50 -4.37 -5.33
CA THR A 102 -7.58 -3.87 -6.70
C THR A 102 -7.83 -2.37 -6.64
N GLY A 103 -7.01 -1.62 -7.36
CA GLY A 103 -7.17 -0.19 -7.56
C GLY A 103 -7.62 0.14 -8.97
N ARG A 104 -8.06 1.36 -9.15
CA ARG A 104 -8.37 1.95 -10.45
C ARG A 104 -7.86 3.37 -10.49
N VAL A 105 -7.28 3.74 -11.62
CA VAL A 105 -6.88 5.12 -11.86
C VAL A 105 -8.13 5.98 -12.03
N ASP A 106 -8.19 7.09 -11.33
CA ASP A 106 -9.32 8.02 -11.38
C ASP A 106 -9.48 8.69 -12.75
N ALA A 107 -10.58 9.41 -12.93
CA ALA A 107 -10.88 10.07 -14.19
C ALA A 107 -9.88 11.17 -14.58
N THR A 108 -9.17 11.74 -13.59
CA THR A 108 -8.13 12.76 -13.83
C THR A 108 -6.78 12.15 -14.20
N GLY A 109 -6.56 10.86 -13.91
CA GLY A 109 -5.27 10.19 -14.09
C GLY A 109 -4.24 10.51 -13.00
N GLU A 110 -4.65 11.17 -11.92
CA GLU A 110 -3.74 11.62 -10.87
C GLU A 110 -3.60 10.62 -9.72
N ARG A 111 -4.63 9.81 -9.49
CA ARG A 111 -4.68 8.90 -8.32
C ARG A 111 -5.09 7.49 -8.70
N ILE A 112 -4.62 6.55 -7.90
CA ILE A 112 -5.06 5.15 -7.88
C ILE A 112 -5.91 4.98 -6.64
N GLU A 113 -7.18 4.66 -6.82
CA GLU A 113 -8.16 4.47 -5.73
C GLU A 113 -8.47 2.99 -5.55
N THR A 114 -8.52 2.51 -4.30
CA THR A 114 -8.98 1.15 -4.01
C THR A 114 -10.43 0.99 -4.41
N VAL A 115 -10.73 -0.03 -5.22
CA VAL A 115 -12.10 -0.37 -5.63
C VAL A 115 -12.55 -1.71 -5.07
N GLU A 116 -11.63 -2.58 -4.69
CA GLU A 116 -11.93 -3.89 -4.10
C GLU A 116 -10.78 -4.30 -3.18
N GLY A 117 -11.11 -4.96 -2.06
CA GLY A 117 -10.12 -5.36 -1.05
C GLY A 117 -9.66 -4.19 -0.19
N GLY A 118 -8.47 -4.26 0.34
CA GLY A 118 -7.87 -3.24 1.18
C GLY A 118 -6.60 -3.73 1.86
N LEU A 119 -5.92 -2.82 2.55
CA LEU A 119 -4.71 -3.13 3.31
C LEU A 119 -5.08 -3.79 4.64
N PRO A 120 -4.70 -5.04 4.88
CA PRO A 120 -4.91 -5.71 6.17
C PRO A 120 -3.84 -5.33 7.20
N VAL A 121 -2.74 -4.79 6.73
CA VAL A 121 -1.56 -4.42 7.52
C VAL A 121 -0.89 -3.21 6.90
N ILE A 122 -0.33 -2.34 7.72
CA ILE A 122 0.50 -1.24 7.26
C ILE A 122 1.91 -1.76 6.99
N SER A 123 2.31 -1.71 5.76
CA SER A 123 3.61 -2.20 5.27
C SER A 123 4.00 -1.46 4.01
N ASP A 124 5.10 -1.83 3.38
CA ASP A 124 5.41 -1.34 2.05
C ASP A 124 4.33 -1.83 1.06
N VAL A 125 3.88 -0.93 0.22
CA VAL A 125 2.84 -1.16 -0.78
C VAL A 125 3.43 -1.00 -2.16
N GLY A 126 3.23 -2.00 -2.99
CA GLY A 126 3.61 -1.96 -4.40
C GLY A 126 2.40 -1.90 -5.31
N VAL A 127 2.57 -1.32 -6.49
CA VAL A 127 1.53 -1.28 -7.52
C VAL A 127 2.08 -1.76 -8.86
N ARG A 128 1.20 -2.40 -9.62
CA ARG A 128 1.45 -2.78 -11.02
C ARG A 128 0.14 -2.74 -11.80
N ALA A 129 0.20 -2.37 -13.08
CA ALA A 129 -0.95 -2.50 -13.96
C ALA A 129 -1.31 -3.98 -14.15
N ARG A 130 -2.60 -4.25 -14.18
CA ARG A 130 -3.12 -5.60 -14.43
C ARG A 130 -3.15 -5.89 -15.92
#